data_75e6f6bd1ef0fe0a2315843b40196dfc
#
_entry.id   75e6f6bd1ef0fe0a2315843b40196dfc
#
_cell.length_a   1.000
_cell.length_b   1.000
_cell.length_c   1.000
_cell.angle_alpha   90.00
_cell.angle_beta   90.00
_cell.angle_gamma   90.00
#
_symmetry.space_group_name_H-M   'P 1'
#
loop_
_entity.id
_entity.type
_entity.pdbx_description
1 polymer ?
#
loop_
_entity_poly.entity_id
_entity_poly.type
_entity_poly.pdbx_seq_one_letter_code
_entity_poly.pdbx_strand_id
1 'polypeptide(L)'
;MKKIFLEYLNELIYMLKEYENSWWAEWMEKAYIKYRDENDIDKFLRAFGGMGSFSDSIFKNDCTDLIKTITSNMGYEINKNGYTDVYEILDRIVKYDISWIKECTENNRDISYYQENEKRLAFFSYLLENYVPGNLHEINTAYLEQSQNKSR
;
A
#
# COMPACT_ATOMS: atom_id res chain seq x y z
N MET A 1 -12.19 10.48 3.58
CA MET A 1 -11.54 9.56 2.62
C MET A 1 -10.58 10.26 1.67
N LYS A 2 -10.99 11.35 1.01
CA LYS A 2 -10.13 12.05 0.03
C LYS A 2 -8.79 12.48 0.62
N LYS A 3 -8.81 13.16 1.76
CA LYS A 3 -7.59 13.66 2.40
C LYS A 3 -6.62 12.53 2.76
N ILE A 4 -7.16 11.44 3.29
CA ILE A 4 -6.37 10.27 3.67
C ILE A 4 -5.82 9.57 2.43
N PHE A 5 -6.62 9.41 1.38
CA PHE A 5 -6.16 8.84 0.12
C PHE A 5 -4.99 9.64 -0.46
N LEU A 6 -5.11 10.97 -0.46
CA LEU A 6 -4.03 11.83 -0.96
C LEU A 6 -2.76 11.71 -0.11
N GLU A 7 -2.89 11.51 1.19
CA GLU A 7 -1.74 11.27 2.06
C GLU A 7 -1.03 9.96 1.67
N TYR A 8 -1.77 8.89 1.48
CA TYR A 8 -1.20 7.60 1.07
C TYR A 8 -0.61 7.65 -0.33
N LEU A 9 -1.29 8.33 -1.26
CA LEU A 9 -0.77 8.51 -2.62
C LEU A 9 0.53 9.31 -2.62
N ASN A 10 0.61 10.34 -1.78
CA ASN A 10 1.84 11.13 -1.64
C ASN A 10 2.99 10.28 -1.07
N GLU A 11 2.70 9.41 -0.11
CA GLU A 11 3.71 8.49 0.43
C GLU A 11 4.15 7.48 -0.64
N LEU A 12 3.23 6.98 -1.46
CA LEU A 12 3.57 6.10 -2.58
C LEU A 12 4.52 6.80 -3.55
N ILE A 13 4.23 8.06 -3.88
CA ILE A 13 5.09 8.87 -4.76
C ILE A 13 6.50 9.00 -4.15
N TYR A 14 6.57 9.29 -2.86
CA TYR A 14 7.86 9.37 -2.14
C TYR A 14 8.63 8.05 -2.25
N MET A 15 7.97 6.93 -1.99
CA MET A 15 8.59 5.60 -2.07
C MET A 15 9.11 5.29 -3.48
N LEU A 16 8.31 5.64 -4.49
CA LEU A 16 8.71 5.43 -5.89
C LEU A 16 9.94 6.24 -6.27
N LYS A 17 10.04 7.48 -5.79
CA LYS A 17 11.20 8.34 -6.07
C LYS A 17 12.43 7.90 -5.29
N GLU A 18 12.27 7.68 -4.00
CA GLU A 18 13.40 7.48 -3.09
C GLU A 18 13.99 6.07 -3.19
N TYR A 19 13.15 5.06 -3.34
CA TYR A 19 13.60 3.67 -3.27
C TYR A 19 13.60 2.94 -4.61
N GLU A 20 12.79 3.41 -5.57
CA GLU A 20 12.59 2.68 -6.83
C GLU A 20 13.16 3.39 -8.06
N ASN A 21 13.38 4.71 -7.97
CA ASN A 21 13.73 5.54 -9.12
C ASN A 21 12.80 5.25 -10.30
N SER A 22 11.50 5.16 -10.03
CA SER A 22 10.51 4.63 -10.94
C SER A 22 9.89 5.74 -11.82
N TRP A 23 9.73 5.44 -13.09
CA TRP A 23 8.94 6.26 -14.02
C TRP A 23 7.51 6.50 -13.50
N TRP A 24 6.96 5.54 -12.77
CA TRP A 24 5.60 5.63 -12.24
C TRP A 24 5.41 6.78 -11.22
N ALA A 25 6.50 7.29 -10.65
CA ALA A 25 6.41 8.44 -9.73
C ALA A 25 5.77 9.65 -10.42
N GLU A 26 6.18 9.94 -11.66
CA GLU A 26 5.62 11.07 -12.44
C GLU A 26 4.14 10.84 -12.76
N TRP A 27 3.78 9.61 -13.14
CA TRP A 27 2.37 9.26 -13.38
C TRP A 27 1.52 9.51 -12.13
N MET A 28 2.01 9.06 -10.98
CA MET A 28 1.28 9.19 -9.72
C MET A 28 1.21 10.65 -9.25
N GLU A 29 2.22 11.46 -9.53
CA GLU A 29 2.15 12.91 -9.24
C GLU A 29 1.04 13.58 -10.04
N LYS A 30 0.92 13.24 -11.32
CA LYS A 30 -0.17 13.75 -12.17
C LYS A 30 -1.52 13.26 -11.69
N ALA A 31 -1.61 12.00 -11.26
CA ALA A 31 -2.83 11.46 -10.68
C ALA A 31 -3.22 12.17 -9.38
N TYR A 32 -2.24 12.49 -8.55
CA TYR A 32 -2.44 13.26 -7.31
C TYR A 32 -3.07 14.62 -7.60
N ILE A 33 -2.49 15.37 -8.53
CA ILE A 33 -2.96 16.71 -8.91
C ILE A 33 -4.39 16.64 -9.47
N LYS A 34 -4.66 15.69 -10.36
CA LYS A 34 -5.97 15.49 -10.95
C LYS A 34 -7.05 15.24 -9.89
N TYR A 35 -6.76 14.35 -8.95
CA TYR A 35 -7.75 14.05 -7.92
C TYR A 35 -7.91 15.20 -6.93
N ARG A 36 -6.81 15.81 -6.50
CA ARG A 36 -6.84 16.94 -5.57
C ARG A 36 -7.66 18.11 -6.11
N ASP A 37 -7.41 18.48 -7.37
CA ASP A 37 -7.96 19.72 -7.96
C ASP A 37 -9.28 19.50 -8.68
N GLU A 38 -9.50 18.33 -9.28
CA GLU A 38 -10.65 18.07 -10.14
C GLU A 38 -11.56 16.95 -9.63
N ASN A 39 -11.23 16.30 -8.52
CA ASN A 39 -11.90 15.09 -8.00
C ASN A 39 -11.91 13.94 -9.03
N ASP A 40 -10.96 13.93 -9.95
CA ASP A 40 -10.86 12.94 -11.02
C ASP A 40 -9.86 11.87 -10.62
N ILE A 41 -10.36 10.67 -10.29
CA ILE A 41 -9.54 9.53 -9.87
C ILE A 41 -9.14 8.64 -11.05
N ASP A 42 -9.65 8.91 -12.27
CA ASP A 42 -9.41 8.04 -13.43
C ASP A 42 -7.94 7.88 -13.76
N LYS A 43 -7.16 8.95 -13.65
CA LYS A 43 -5.72 8.91 -13.94
C LYS A 43 -5.02 7.89 -13.02
N PHE A 44 -5.38 7.87 -11.74
CA PHE A 44 -4.84 6.90 -10.80
C PHE A 44 -5.25 5.48 -11.19
N LEU A 45 -6.54 5.26 -11.45
CA LEU A 45 -7.06 3.93 -11.76
C LEU A 45 -6.51 3.35 -13.05
N ARG A 46 -6.18 4.19 -14.03
CA ARG A 46 -5.59 3.75 -15.31
C ARG A 46 -4.19 3.16 -15.15
N ALA A 47 -3.54 3.39 -14.03
CA ALA A 47 -2.25 2.76 -13.75
C ALA A 47 -2.39 1.25 -13.52
N PHE A 48 -3.59 0.78 -13.21
CA PHE A 48 -3.87 -0.61 -12.86
C PHE A 48 -4.63 -1.29 -14.01
N GLY A 49 -4.29 -2.56 -14.25
CA GLY A 49 -4.95 -3.38 -15.26
C GLY A 49 -4.08 -3.63 -16.50
N GLY A 50 -3.99 -4.88 -16.90
CA GLY A 50 -3.25 -5.31 -18.08
C GLY A 50 -1.75 -5.52 -17.84
N MET A 51 -1.12 -6.19 -18.78
CA MET A 51 0.33 -6.44 -18.75
C MET A 51 1.10 -5.13 -18.94
N GLY A 52 2.20 -4.98 -18.17
CA GLY A 52 3.03 -3.79 -18.23
C GLY A 52 2.45 -2.59 -17.47
N SER A 53 1.33 -2.79 -16.76
CA SER A 53 0.75 -1.75 -15.92
C SER A 53 1.51 -1.62 -14.60
N PHE A 54 1.13 -0.60 -13.81
CA PHE A 54 1.71 -0.39 -12.48
C PHE A 54 1.53 -1.61 -11.57
N SER A 55 0.41 -2.32 -11.70
CA SER A 55 0.15 -3.52 -10.89
C SER A 55 1.16 -4.65 -11.15
N ASP A 56 1.78 -4.69 -12.32
CA ASP A 56 2.79 -5.70 -12.67
C ASP A 56 4.21 -5.29 -12.32
N SER A 57 4.41 -4.07 -11.82
CA SER A 57 5.74 -3.57 -11.49
C SER A 57 6.34 -4.31 -10.29
N ILE A 58 7.63 -4.65 -10.39
CA ILE A 58 8.38 -5.27 -9.32
C ILE A 58 9.23 -4.19 -8.65
N PHE A 59 9.07 -4.01 -7.35
CA PHE A 59 9.77 -2.97 -6.60
C PHE A 59 10.89 -3.56 -5.74
N LYS A 60 11.95 -2.78 -5.56
CA LYS A 60 13.11 -3.17 -4.76
C LYS A 60 12.79 -3.20 -3.26
N ASN A 61 11.93 -2.28 -2.83
CA ASN A 61 11.54 -2.15 -1.42
C ASN A 61 10.15 -2.76 -1.22
N ASP A 62 10.04 -3.72 -0.31
CA ASP A 62 8.78 -4.40 -0.01
C ASP A 62 7.69 -3.41 0.43
N CYS A 63 8.06 -2.37 1.17
CA CYS A 63 7.10 -1.38 1.65
C CYS A 63 6.47 -0.55 0.53
N THR A 64 7.14 -0.40 -0.61
CA THR A 64 6.55 0.26 -1.78
C THR A 64 5.33 -0.52 -2.26
N ASP A 65 5.44 -1.86 -2.37
CA ASP A 65 4.31 -2.71 -2.72
C ASP A 65 3.19 -2.64 -1.70
N LEU A 66 3.55 -2.57 -0.42
CA LEU A 66 2.57 -2.53 0.66
C LEU A 66 1.80 -1.20 0.68
N ILE A 67 2.47 -0.09 0.49
CA ILE A 67 1.82 1.22 0.34
C ILE A 67 0.96 1.24 -0.93
N LYS A 68 1.45 0.68 -2.03
CA LYS A 68 0.66 0.54 -3.27
C LYS A 68 -0.63 -0.24 -3.01
N THR A 69 -0.55 -1.33 -2.27
CA THR A 69 -1.71 -2.18 -1.97
C THR A 69 -2.81 -1.40 -1.27
N ILE A 70 -2.48 -0.68 -0.20
CA ILE A 70 -3.51 0.06 0.52
C ILE A 70 -4.02 1.25 -0.28
N THR A 71 -3.14 1.95 -0.99
CA THR A 71 -3.53 3.09 -1.83
C THR A 71 -4.49 2.66 -2.93
N SER A 72 -4.23 1.52 -3.59
CA SER A 72 -5.12 1.00 -4.63
C SER A 72 -6.47 0.59 -4.07
N ASN A 73 -6.51 -0.03 -2.90
CA ASN A 73 -7.78 -0.39 -2.25
C ASN A 73 -8.63 0.85 -1.99
N MET A 74 -8.01 1.93 -1.47
CA MET A 74 -8.72 3.19 -1.26
C MET A 74 -9.23 3.79 -2.57
N GLY A 75 -8.42 3.77 -3.62
CA GLY A 75 -8.80 4.28 -4.93
C GLY A 75 -10.01 3.55 -5.52
N TYR A 76 -10.05 2.23 -5.40
CA TYR A 76 -11.19 1.45 -5.87
C TYR A 76 -12.46 1.75 -5.06
N GLU A 77 -12.35 1.91 -3.75
CA GLU A 77 -13.49 2.26 -2.91
C GLU A 77 -14.05 3.66 -3.28
N ILE A 78 -13.16 4.62 -3.50
CA ILE A 78 -13.56 5.96 -3.95
C ILE A 78 -14.31 5.88 -5.29
N ASN A 79 -13.80 5.08 -6.23
CA ASN A 79 -14.42 4.91 -7.55
C ASN A 79 -15.84 4.34 -7.48
N LYS A 80 -16.09 3.49 -6.49
CA LYS A 80 -17.42 2.88 -6.27
C LYS A 80 -18.36 3.78 -5.48
N ASN A 81 -17.92 4.99 -5.11
CA ASN A 81 -18.62 5.85 -4.16
C ASN A 81 -18.82 5.15 -2.80
N GLY A 82 -17.98 4.17 -2.51
CA GLY A 82 -17.96 3.48 -1.24
C GLY A 82 -17.32 4.35 -0.17
N TYR A 83 -17.95 4.43 0.99
CA TYR A 83 -17.41 5.17 2.13
C TYR A 83 -16.78 4.15 3.07
N THR A 84 -15.53 3.80 2.80
CA THR A 84 -14.79 2.87 3.64
C THR A 84 -13.65 3.61 4.32
N ASP A 85 -13.61 3.51 5.64
CA ASP A 85 -12.54 4.06 6.46
C ASP A 85 -11.22 3.32 6.17
N VAL A 86 -10.11 4.03 6.20
CA VAL A 86 -8.78 3.44 6.02
C VAL A 86 -8.52 2.34 7.05
N TYR A 87 -9.01 2.49 8.26
CA TYR A 87 -8.85 1.49 9.32
C TYR A 87 -9.60 0.20 9.00
N GLU A 88 -10.76 0.30 8.36
CA GLU A 88 -11.50 -0.88 7.89
C GLU A 88 -10.75 -1.60 6.79
N ILE A 89 -10.11 -0.85 5.88
CA ILE A 89 -9.29 -1.44 4.82
C ILE A 89 -8.11 -2.21 5.43
N LEU A 90 -7.40 -1.58 6.35
CA LEU A 90 -6.27 -2.20 7.05
C LEU A 90 -6.70 -3.44 7.81
N ASP A 91 -7.81 -3.35 8.53
CA ASP A 91 -8.35 -4.48 9.31
C ASP A 91 -8.71 -5.66 8.41
N ARG A 92 -9.33 -5.41 7.25
CA ARG A 92 -9.65 -6.46 6.28
C ARG A 92 -8.41 -7.15 5.77
N ILE A 93 -7.36 -6.39 5.44
CA ILE A 93 -6.09 -6.93 4.94
C ILE A 93 -5.43 -7.79 6.02
N VAL A 94 -5.40 -7.31 7.25
CA VAL A 94 -4.82 -8.01 8.39
C VAL A 94 -5.55 -9.35 8.64
N LYS A 95 -6.87 -9.31 8.65
CA LYS A 95 -7.69 -10.52 8.86
C LYS A 95 -7.50 -11.53 7.74
N TYR A 96 -7.40 -11.05 6.51
CA TYR A 96 -7.13 -11.92 5.36
C TYR A 96 -5.77 -12.61 5.50
N ASP A 97 -4.74 -11.85 5.84
CA ASP A 97 -3.39 -12.40 5.96
C ASP A 97 -3.28 -13.40 7.14
N ILE A 98 -3.95 -13.12 8.26
CA ILE A 98 -4.03 -14.05 9.40
C ILE A 98 -4.70 -15.36 8.97
N SER A 99 -5.83 -15.26 8.28
CA SER A 99 -6.59 -16.42 7.81
C SER A 99 -5.77 -17.28 6.84
N TRP A 100 -5.06 -16.62 5.91
CA TRP A 100 -4.22 -17.32 4.93
C TRP A 100 -3.04 -18.04 5.59
N ILE A 101 -2.36 -17.38 6.53
CA ILE A 101 -1.24 -17.98 7.26
C ILE A 101 -1.72 -19.22 8.04
N LYS A 102 -2.88 -19.09 8.70
CA LYS A 102 -3.47 -20.21 9.43
C LYS A 102 -3.77 -21.38 8.51
N GLU A 103 -4.37 -21.12 7.36
CA GLU A 103 -4.68 -22.15 6.36
C GLU A 103 -3.42 -22.87 5.88
N CYS A 104 -2.36 -22.11 5.56
CA CYS A 104 -1.10 -22.70 5.13
C CYS A 104 -0.46 -23.57 6.21
N THR A 105 -0.53 -23.13 7.46
CA THR A 105 0.02 -23.87 8.59
C THR A 105 -0.75 -25.16 8.82
N GLU A 106 -2.08 -25.12 8.79
CA GLU A 106 -2.92 -26.30 9.01
C GLU A 106 -2.78 -27.34 7.91
N ASN A 107 -2.49 -26.91 6.68
CA ASN A 107 -2.33 -27.79 5.53
C ASN A 107 -0.88 -28.20 5.27
N ASN A 108 0.04 -27.91 6.18
CA ASN A 108 1.46 -28.22 6.07
C ASN A 108 2.08 -27.76 4.74
N ARG A 109 1.66 -26.60 4.25
CA ARG A 109 2.23 -26.03 3.03
C ARG A 109 3.64 -25.55 3.29
N ASP A 110 4.45 -25.48 2.22
CA ASP A 110 5.80 -24.92 2.28
C ASP A 110 5.72 -23.49 2.85
N ILE A 111 6.65 -23.17 3.76
CA ILE A 111 6.73 -21.88 4.44
C ILE A 111 6.78 -20.70 3.45
N SER A 112 7.34 -20.91 2.25
CA SER A 112 7.40 -19.88 1.20
C SER A 112 6.01 -19.38 0.77
N TYR A 113 4.95 -20.20 0.94
CA TYR A 113 3.60 -19.82 0.56
C TYR A 113 3.02 -18.68 1.40
N TYR A 114 3.50 -18.51 2.63
CA TYR A 114 2.96 -17.49 3.52
C TYR A 114 3.97 -16.45 4.01
N GLN A 115 5.25 -16.55 3.64
CA GLN A 115 6.27 -15.57 4.06
C GLN A 115 5.91 -14.15 3.63
N GLU A 116 5.43 -13.97 2.40
CA GLU A 116 4.96 -12.68 1.90
C GLU A 116 3.80 -12.15 2.75
N ASN A 117 2.87 -13.02 3.12
CA ASN A 117 1.72 -12.64 3.94
C ASN A 117 2.13 -12.27 5.36
N GLU A 118 3.19 -12.90 5.90
CA GLU A 118 3.73 -12.51 7.20
C GLU A 118 4.32 -11.09 7.18
N LYS A 119 5.04 -10.73 6.10
CA LYS A 119 5.56 -9.37 5.91
C LYS A 119 4.43 -8.35 5.81
N ARG A 120 3.40 -8.69 5.04
CA ARG A 120 2.20 -7.85 4.89
C ARG A 120 1.50 -7.68 6.22
N LEU A 121 1.31 -8.76 6.96
CA LEU A 121 0.67 -8.74 8.27
C LEU A 121 1.43 -7.83 9.24
N ALA A 122 2.76 -7.94 9.29
CA ALA A 122 3.58 -7.12 10.16
C ALA A 122 3.43 -5.62 9.84
N PHE A 123 3.50 -5.27 8.55
CA PHE A 123 3.42 -3.87 8.12
C PHE A 123 2.02 -3.29 8.33
N PHE A 124 0.99 -4.00 7.90
CA PHE A 124 -0.37 -3.49 8.00
C PHE A 124 -0.89 -3.46 9.44
N SER A 125 -0.44 -4.40 10.29
CA SER A 125 -0.73 -4.35 11.73
C SER A 125 -0.06 -3.13 12.38
N TYR A 126 1.18 -2.83 11.97
CA TYR A 126 1.89 -1.65 12.45
C TYR A 126 1.15 -0.37 12.07
N LEU A 127 0.68 -0.26 10.81
CA LEU A 127 -0.11 0.89 10.39
C LEU A 127 -1.42 0.99 11.17
N LEU A 128 -2.11 -0.15 11.33
CA LEU A 128 -3.39 -0.16 12.06
C LEU A 128 -3.24 0.34 13.49
N GLU A 129 -2.13 0.02 14.15
CA GLU A 129 -1.87 0.41 15.53
C GLU A 129 -1.34 1.83 15.67
N ASN A 130 -0.61 2.35 14.69
CA ASN A 130 0.16 3.59 14.82
C ASN A 130 -0.31 4.73 13.94
N TYR A 131 -1.07 4.43 12.87
CA TYR A 131 -1.45 5.47 11.93
C TYR A 131 -2.56 6.36 12.50
N VAL A 132 -2.35 7.67 12.40
CA VAL A 132 -3.39 8.69 12.54
C VAL A 132 -3.23 9.65 11.35
N PRO A 133 -4.32 10.28 10.88
CA PRO A 133 -4.23 11.18 9.73
C PRO A 133 -3.12 12.22 9.91
N GLY A 134 -2.21 12.26 8.94
CA GLY A 134 -1.09 13.21 8.91
C GLY A 134 0.26 12.66 9.35
N ASN A 135 0.33 11.44 9.93
CA ASN A 135 1.60 10.92 10.43
C ASN A 135 2.21 9.79 9.57
N LEU A 136 1.60 9.49 8.40
CA LEU A 136 2.03 8.33 7.61
C LEU A 136 3.51 8.34 7.26
N HIS A 137 4.00 9.47 6.77
CA HIS A 137 5.41 9.57 6.38
C HIS A 137 6.35 9.30 7.55
N GLU A 138 6.05 9.86 8.69
CA GLU A 138 6.84 9.68 9.91
C GLU A 138 6.91 8.21 10.34
N ILE A 139 5.75 7.55 10.44
CA ILE A 139 5.70 6.16 10.90
C ILE A 139 6.25 5.18 9.85
N ASN A 140 6.04 5.46 8.57
CA ASN A 140 6.60 4.64 7.50
C ASN A 140 8.13 4.73 7.50
N THR A 141 8.68 5.92 7.64
CA THR A 141 10.12 6.14 7.73
C THR A 141 10.71 5.42 8.94
N ALA A 142 10.05 5.49 10.10
CA ALA A 142 10.48 4.79 11.31
C ALA A 142 10.47 3.27 11.09
N TYR A 143 9.43 2.74 10.45
CA TYR A 143 9.33 1.32 10.15
C TYR A 143 10.46 0.86 9.21
N LEU A 144 10.74 1.64 8.18
CA LEU A 144 11.80 1.35 7.22
C LEU A 144 13.17 1.30 7.90
N GLU A 145 13.47 2.24 8.78
CA GLU A 145 14.72 2.29 9.53
C GLU A 145 14.88 1.06 10.43
N GLN A 146 13.83 0.66 11.14
CA GLN A 146 13.83 -0.53 11.98
C GLN A 146 14.06 -1.80 11.16
N SER A 147 13.43 -1.92 9.99
CA SER A 147 13.57 -3.06 9.11
C SER A 147 14.99 -3.19 8.58
N GLN A 148 15.64 -2.08 8.22
CA GLN A 148 17.03 -2.07 7.76
C GLN A 148 17.99 -2.48 8.88
N ASN A 149 17.75 -2.02 10.10
CA ASN A 149 18.58 -2.36 11.24
C ASN A 149 18.50 -3.85 11.61
N LYS A 150 17.33 -4.47 11.42
CA LYS A 150 17.15 -5.91 11.66
C LYS A 150 17.83 -6.79 10.61
N SER A 151 18.08 -6.25 9.42
CA SER A 151 18.73 -6.95 8.32
C SER A 151 20.25 -6.98 8.44
N ARG A 152 20.79 -6.26 9.40
CA ARG A 152 22.21 -6.22 9.72
C ARG A 152 22.47 -7.12 10.94
#